data_9d7b3a34b955f174fc2d1fb2229078f3
#
_entry.id   9d7b3a34b955f174fc2d1fb2229078f3
#
_cell.length_a   1.000
_cell.length_b   1.000
_cell.length_c   1.000
_cell.angle_alpha   90.00
_cell.angle_beta   90.00
_cell.angle_gamma   90.00
#
_symmetry.space_group_name_H-M   'P 1'
#
loop_
_entity.id
_entity.type
_entity.pdbx_description
1 polymer ?
#
loop_
_entity_poly.entity_id
_entity_poly.type
_entity_poly.pdbx_seq_one_letter_code
_entity_poly.pdbx_strand_id
1 'polypeptide(L)'
;MSDEFLIQHVNVNVDNLDAAILFYRDVLGLPLDDTPDQGFRCQFFRIGSTQQIHMNEMRDQRQLRGHFCLVVPDFMGVFARAKASNAIDLSAWGKVRQLPNGKMQMFVRDPSGNLIEIASTSSESIDLAVFHDDIELVEPQRGIYRIEPGASDGHHQNS
;
A
#
# COMPACT_ATOMS: atom_id res chain seq x y z
N MET A 1 -17.86 -22.75 -7.38
CA MET A 1 -17.67 -21.29 -7.22
C MET A 1 -17.01 -21.11 -5.86
N SER A 2 -15.86 -20.46 -5.76
CA SER A 2 -15.22 -20.25 -4.48
C SER A 2 -16.04 -19.22 -3.70
N ASP A 3 -16.45 -19.55 -2.48
CA ASP A 3 -17.16 -18.64 -1.56
C ASP A 3 -16.17 -17.64 -0.89
N GLU A 4 -15.09 -17.26 -1.61
CA GLU A 4 -14.09 -16.33 -1.11
C GLU A 4 -14.52 -14.89 -1.34
N PHE A 5 -14.49 -14.10 -0.25
CA PHE A 5 -14.64 -12.65 -0.35
C PHE A 5 -13.40 -12.05 -1.00
N LEU A 6 -13.60 -11.08 -1.91
CA LEU A 6 -12.53 -10.36 -2.60
C LEU A 6 -12.71 -8.85 -2.42
N ILE A 7 -11.61 -8.13 -2.28
CA ILE A 7 -11.62 -6.69 -2.52
C ILE A 7 -11.48 -6.49 -4.03
N GLN A 8 -12.56 -6.10 -4.70
CA GLN A 8 -12.57 -5.91 -6.15
C GLN A 8 -11.85 -4.62 -6.54
N HIS A 9 -12.07 -3.54 -5.80
CA HIS A 9 -11.33 -2.30 -6.01
C HIS A 9 -11.21 -1.48 -4.72
N VAL A 10 -10.24 -0.55 -4.74
CA VAL A 10 -10.10 0.54 -3.77
C VAL A 10 -10.31 1.85 -4.51
N ASN A 11 -11.16 2.74 -3.96
CA ASN A 11 -11.30 4.10 -4.48
C ASN A 11 -10.34 5.04 -3.73
N VAL A 12 -9.56 5.82 -4.49
CA VAL A 12 -8.63 6.82 -3.98
C VAL A 12 -8.99 8.17 -4.58
N ASN A 13 -9.29 9.15 -3.73
CA ASN A 13 -9.54 10.50 -4.18
C ASN A 13 -8.24 11.30 -4.22
N VAL A 14 -8.06 12.08 -5.28
CA VAL A 14 -6.88 12.92 -5.52
C VAL A 14 -7.32 14.33 -5.91
N ASP A 15 -6.48 15.30 -5.64
CA ASP A 15 -6.74 16.72 -5.99
C ASP A 15 -6.23 17.08 -7.39
N ASN A 16 -5.27 16.30 -7.91
CA ASN A 16 -4.71 16.44 -9.26
C ASN A 16 -4.51 15.07 -9.89
N LEU A 17 -5.41 14.71 -10.81
CA LEU A 17 -5.41 13.40 -11.46
C LEU A 17 -4.16 13.17 -12.31
N ASP A 18 -3.67 14.20 -13.02
CA ASP A 18 -2.50 14.05 -13.91
C ASP A 18 -1.24 13.75 -13.09
N ALA A 19 -1.03 14.46 -11.98
CA ALA A 19 0.08 14.20 -11.06
C ALA A 19 -0.02 12.80 -10.43
N ALA A 20 -1.23 12.40 -10.06
CA ALA A 20 -1.47 11.08 -9.50
C ALA A 20 -1.22 9.96 -10.53
N ILE A 21 -1.66 10.12 -11.78
CA ILE A 21 -1.38 9.15 -12.86
C ILE A 21 0.12 8.94 -13.02
N LEU A 22 0.90 10.02 -13.08
CA LEU A 22 2.35 9.92 -13.20
C LEU A 22 2.96 9.16 -12.01
N PHE A 23 2.51 9.44 -10.79
CA PHE A 23 3.00 8.77 -9.60
C PHE A 23 2.69 7.26 -9.61
N TYR A 24 1.42 6.89 -9.79
CA TYR A 24 1.02 5.49 -9.74
C TYR A 24 1.60 4.67 -10.89
N ARG A 25 1.69 5.25 -12.09
CA ARG A 25 2.28 4.58 -13.26
C ARG A 25 3.81 4.54 -13.21
N ASP A 26 4.47 5.67 -12.97
CA ASP A 26 5.91 5.81 -13.20
C ASP A 26 6.74 5.52 -11.93
N VAL A 27 6.21 5.83 -10.73
CA VAL A 27 6.88 5.54 -9.45
C VAL A 27 6.52 4.14 -8.96
N LEU A 28 5.21 3.83 -8.87
CA LEU A 28 4.75 2.54 -8.36
C LEU A 28 4.77 1.43 -9.42
N GLY A 29 4.75 1.78 -10.71
CA GLY A 29 4.78 0.81 -11.81
C GLY A 29 3.42 0.18 -12.12
N LEU A 30 2.31 0.80 -11.73
CA LEU A 30 0.98 0.25 -11.97
C LEU A 30 0.53 0.47 -13.42
N PRO A 31 0.04 -0.57 -14.10
CA PRO A 31 -0.51 -0.42 -15.44
C PRO A 31 -1.86 0.32 -15.39
N LEU A 32 -2.06 1.23 -16.34
CA LEU A 32 -3.37 1.82 -16.58
C LEU A 32 -4.35 0.73 -17.02
N ASP A 33 -5.61 0.92 -16.66
CA ASP A 33 -6.70 0.03 -17.09
C ASP A 33 -7.80 0.81 -17.82
N ASP A 34 -8.64 0.10 -18.54
CA ASP A 34 -9.78 0.68 -19.24
C ASP A 34 -10.67 1.41 -18.24
N THR A 35 -10.89 2.70 -18.52
CA THR A 35 -11.64 3.58 -17.64
C THR A 35 -12.88 4.06 -18.38
N PRO A 36 -14.08 3.57 -18.01
CA PRO A 36 -15.31 4.05 -18.63
C PRO A 36 -15.57 5.52 -18.29
N ASP A 37 -16.23 6.24 -19.17
CA ASP A 37 -16.66 7.61 -18.89
C ASP A 37 -17.66 7.63 -17.74
N GLN A 38 -17.25 8.26 -16.62
CA GLN A 38 -18.06 8.38 -15.40
C GLN A 38 -18.72 9.78 -15.28
N GLY A 39 -18.54 10.65 -16.29
CA GLY A 39 -19.01 12.04 -16.22
C GLY A 39 -18.14 12.95 -15.35
N PHE A 40 -17.01 12.48 -14.86
CA PHE A 40 -15.98 13.24 -14.11
C PHE A 40 -14.60 12.67 -14.38
N ARG A 41 -13.55 13.44 -14.04
CA ARG A 41 -12.16 13.02 -14.25
C ARG A 41 -11.80 11.88 -13.31
N CYS A 42 -11.48 10.71 -13.89
CA CYS A 42 -11.04 9.53 -13.16
C CYS A 42 -10.06 8.70 -14.03
N GLN A 43 -9.33 7.80 -13.39
CA GLN A 43 -8.47 6.81 -14.03
C GLN A 43 -8.47 5.53 -13.21
N PHE A 44 -8.54 4.39 -13.91
CA PHE A 44 -8.42 3.08 -13.29
C PHE A 44 -7.03 2.51 -13.50
N PHE A 45 -6.53 1.79 -12.49
CA PHE A 45 -5.27 1.06 -12.55
C PHE A 45 -5.55 -0.41 -12.27
N ARG A 46 -4.93 -1.30 -13.02
CA ARG A 46 -5.09 -2.74 -12.86
C ARG A 46 -4.18 -3.26 -11.76
N ILE A 47 -4.74 -4.09 -10.88
CA ILE A 47 -4.04 -4.82 -9.82
C ILE A 47 -4.24 -6.32 -10.08
N GLY A 48 -3.15 -7.01 -10.42
CA GLY A 48 -3.22 -8.42 -10.79
C GLY A 48 -4.19 -8.67 -11.96
N SER A 49 -5.01 -9.70 -11.86
CA SER A 49 -5.95 -10.11 -12.94
C SER A 49 -7.40 -9.68 -12.71
N THR A 50 -7.78 -9.31 -11.48
CA THR A 50 -9.20 -9.13 -11.11
C THR A 50 -9.49 -7.91 -10.26
N GLN A 51 -8.48 -7.16 -9.83
CA GLN A 51 -8.63 -6.03 -8.92
C GLN A 51 -8.20 -4.73 -9.58
N GLN A 52 -8.71 -3.62 -9.05
CA GLN A 52 -8.41 -2.28 -9.57
C GLN A 52 -8.21 -1.27 -8.43
N ILE A 53 -7.48 -0.19 -8.74
CA ILE A 53 -7.59 1.07 -8.02
C ILE A 53 -8.35 2.04 -8.90
N HIS A 54 -9.46 2.58 -8.39
CA HIS A 54 -10.21 3.65 -9.03
C HIS A 54 -9.77 4.97 -8.43
N MET A 55 -9.30 5.87 -9.25
CA MET A 55 -8.80 7.17 -8.85
C MET A 55 -9.71 8.27 -9.38
N ASN A 56 -10.24 9.09 -8.49
CA ASN A 56 -11.17 10.16 -8.81
C ASN A 56 -10.59 11.52 -8.46
N GLU A 57 -10.67 12.49 -9.38
CA GLU A 57 -10.30 13.87 -9.07
C GLU A 57 -11.42 14.56 -8.29
N MET A 58 -11.08 15.01 -7.08
CA MET A 58 -12.01 15.67 -6.16
C MET A 58 -11.37 16.95 -5.59
N ARG A 59 -12.01 18.10 -5.77
CA ARG A 59 -11.42 19.40 -5.35
C ARG A 59 -11.20 19.54 -3.85
N ASP A 60 -12.13 19.05 -3.03
CA ASP A 60 -12.07 19.15 -1.57
C ASP A 60 -11.87 17.77 -0.94
N GLN A 61 -11.00 16.98 -1.52
CA GLN A 61 -10.75 15.65 -1.02
C GLN A 61 -10.09 15.69 0.37
N ARG A 62 -10.50 14.77 1.23
CA ARG A 62 -9.80 14.47 2.46
C ARG A 62 -8.91 13.26 2.24
N GLN A 63 -7.67 13.35 2.70
CA GLN A 63 -6.72 12.25 2.64
C GLN A 63 -7.31 11.00 3.31
N LEU A 64 -7.01 9.84 2.74
CA LEU A 64 -7.31 8.56 3.36
C LEU A 64 -6.60 8.50 4.72
N ARG A 65 -7.36 8.36 5.81
CA ARG A 65 -6.78 8.29 7.17
C ARG A 65 -6.12 6.95 7.48
N GLY A 66 -6.46 5.91 6.75
CA GLY A 66 -5.79 4.62 6.75
C GLY A 66 -4.80 4.53 5.60
N HIS A 67 -4.42 3.31 5.26
CA HIS A 67 -3.63 2.98 4.07
C HIS A 67 -4.16 1.69 3.46
N PHE A 68 -3.77 1.44 2.23
CA PHE A 68 -3.86 0.12 1.61
C PHE A 68 -2.45 -0.37 1.28
N CYS A 69 -2.28 -1.68 1.19
CA CYS A 69 -0.99 -2.30 0.89
C CYS A 69 -0.98 -2.83 -0.55
N LEU A 70 0.08 -2.48 -1.27
CA LEU A 70 0.42 -3.07 -2.57
C LEU A 70 1.59 -4.02 -2.40
N VAL A 71 1.39 -5.27 -2.76
CA VAL A 71 2.48 -6.22 -2.93
C VAL A 71 3.03 -6.06 -4.34
N VAL A 72 4.31 -5.67 -4.45
CA VAL A 72 4.95 -5.39 -5.73
C VAL A 72 5.96 -6.47 -6.11
N PRO A 73 6.10 -6.80 -7.41
CA PRO A 73 7.05 -7.81 -7.86
C PRO A 73 8.51 -7.35 -7.85
N ASP A 74 8.76 -6.04 -7.82
CA ASP A 74 10.08 -5.39 -7.85
C ASP A 74 10.14 -4.32 -6.76
N PHE A 75 10.30 -4.73 -5.51
CA PHE A 75 10.36 -3.82 -4.36
C PHE A 75 11.56 -2.87 -4.43
N MET A 76 12.75 -3.38 -4.81
CA MET A 76 13.95 -2.57 -4.89
C MET A 76 13.83 -1.47 -5.96
N GLY A 77 13.25 -1.78 -7.11
CA GLY A 77 12.99 -0.79 -8.16
C GLY A 77 11.97 0.26 -7.74
N VAL A 78 10.88 -0.14 -7.06
CA VAL A 78 9.92 0.82 -6.50
C VAL A 78 10.57 1.70 -5.44
N PHE A 79 11.40 1.13 -4.56
CA PHE A 79 12.16 1.90 -3.57
C PHE A 79 13.04 2.96 -4.23
N ALA A 80 13.82 2.59 -5.25
CA ALA A 80 14.69 3.53 -5.96
C ALA A 80 13.91 4.70 -6.59
N ARG A 81 12.78 4.41 -7.24
CA ARG A 81 11.91 5.44 -7.84
C ARG A 81 11.22 6.31 -6.80
N ALA A 82 10.72 5.72 -5.72
CA ALA A 82 10.09 6.45 -4.62
C ALA A 82 11.08 7.36 -3.90
N LYS A 83 12.31 6.89 -3.69
CA LYS A 83 13.41 7.71 -3.13
C LYS A 83 13.76 8.88 -4.04
N ALA A 84 13.93 8.63 -5.34
CA ALA A 84 14.24 9.67 -6.32
C ALA A 84 13.15 10.74 -6.44
N SER A 85 11.89 10.39 -6.24
CA SER A 85 10.75 11.31 -6.25
C SER A 85 10.40 11.90 -4.88
N ASN A 86 11.19 11.60 -3.84
CA ASN A 86 10.94 12.02 -2.45
C ASN A 86 9.56 11.63 -1.92
N ALA A 87 9.07 10.45 -2.33
CA ALA A 87 7.74 9.96 -1.99
C ALA A 87 7.71 9.06 -0.74
N ILE A 88 8.88 8.63 -0.22
CA ILE A 88 8.95 7.75 0.96
C ILE A 88 8.49 8.53 2.19
N ASP A 89 7.49 7.99 2.91
CA ASP A 89 7.00 8.55 4.17
C ASP A 89 7.70 7.90 5.35
N LEU A 90 8.49 8.70 6.07
CA LEU A 90 9.19 8.26 7.28
C LEU A 90 8.39 8.57 8.56
N SER A 91 7.28 9.29 8.45
CA SER A 91 6.52 9.77 9.62
C SER A 91 5.55 8.73 10.15
N ALA A 92 5.04 7.84 9.28
CA ALA A 92 4.05 6.84 9.68
C ALA A 92 4.69 5.67 10.45
N TRP A 93 5.73 5.07 9.90
CA TRP A 93 6.35 3.85 10.43
C TRP A 93 7.89 3.85 10.38
N GLY A 94 8.51 4.98 10.10
CA GLY A 94 9.96 5.12 10.03
C GLY A 94 10.56 4.67 8.69
N LYS A 95 11.73 4.06 8.76
CA LYS A 95 12.50 3.64 7.57
C LYS A 95 11.85 2.47 6.83
N VAL A 96 12.43 2.11 5.69
CA VAL A 96 12.18 0.81 5.05
C VAL A 96 12.48 -0.31 6.05
N ARG A 97 11.61 -1.30 6.15
CA ARG A 97 11.68 -2.33 7.19
C ARG A 97 11.82 -3.70 6.57
N GLN A 98 12.74 -4.50 7.11
CA GLN A 98 12.69 -5.95 6.91
C GLN A 98 11.94 -6.59 8.09
N LEU A 99 10.84 -7.26 7.78
CA LEU A 99 10.03 -7.97 8.77
C LEU A 99 10.69 -9.30 9.17
N PRO A 100 10.33 -9.89 10.33
CA PRO A 100 10.91 -11.15 10.78
C PRO A 100 10.74 -12.34 9.82
N ASN A 101 9.77 -12.27 8.91
CA ASN A 101 9.55 -13.27 7.86
C ASN A 101 10.36 -13.01 6.58
N GLY A 102 11.29 -12.04 6.60
CA GLY A 102 12.13 -11.65 5.49
C GLY A 102 11.50 -10.71 4.46
N LYS A 103 10.19 -10.43 4.56
CA LYS A 103 9.52 -9.50 3.65
C LYS A 103 9.93 -8.06 3.94
N MET A 104 9.99 -7.27 2.86
CA MET A 104 10.24 -5.85 2.94
C MET A 104 8.93 -5.07 3.00
N GLN A 105 8.96 -3.93 3.69
CA GLN A 105 7.86 -3.00 3.87
C GLN A 105 8.37 -1.56 3.83
N MET A 106 7.68 -0.68 3.12
CA MET A 106 7.88 0.77 3.21
C MET A 106 6.55 1.48 3.03
N PHE A 107 6.51 2.75 3.43
CA PHE A 107 5.35 3.61 3.21
C PHE A 107 5.71 4.75 2.28
N VAL A 108 4.79 5.08 1.38
CA VAL A 108 4.93 6.19 0.44
C VAL A 108 3.68 7.05 0.47
N ARG A 109 3.83 8.33 0.08
CA ARG A 109 2.68 9.20 -0.15
C ARG A 109 2.54 9.52 -1.63
N ASP A 110 1.31 9.45 -2.11
CA ASP A 110 0.97 9.97 -3.43
C ASP A 110 1.00 11.51 -3.43
N PRO A 111 0.93 12.18 -4.59
CA PRO A 111 0.94 13.64 -4.67
C PRO A 111 -0.19 14.35 -3.89
N SER A 112 -1.28 13.65 -3.61
CA SER A 112 -2.42 14.15 -2.82
C SER A 112 -2.30 13.81 -1.32
N GLY A 113 -1.18 13.17 -0.90
CA GLY A 113 -0.88 12.83 0.48
C GLY A 113 -1.52 11.53 0.98
N ASN A 114 -2.14 10.72 0.12
CA ASN A 114 -2.65 9.41 0.52
C ASN A 114 -1.51 8.48 0.87
N LEU A 115 -1.65 7.76 2.00
CA LEU A 115 -0.64 6.82 2.49
C LEU A 115 -0.83 5.45 1.83
N ILE A 116 0.26 4.88 1.32
CA ILE A 116 0.28 3.58 0.67
C ILE A 116 1.41 2.76 1.30
N GLU A 117 1.10 1.56 1.72
CA GLU A 117 2.10 0.56 2.09
C GLU A 117 2.56 -0.18 0.84
N ILE A 118 3.87 -0.34 0.70
CA ILE A 118 4.49 -1.16 -0.36
C ILE A 118 5.17 -2.34 0.33
N ALA A 119 4.85 -3.55 -0.10
CA ALA A 119 5.43 -4.77 0.41
C ALA A 119 6.07 -5.60 -0.71
N SER A 120 7.16 -6.32 -0.39
CA SER A 120 7.76 -7.27 -1.33
C SER A 120 6.95 -8.56 -1.42
N THR A 121 7.09 -9.30 -2.53
CA THR A 121 6.66 -10.69 -2.59
C THR A 121 7.54 -11.56 -1.68
N SER A 122 7.07 -12.76 -1.35
CA SER A 122 7.88 -13.73 -0.58
C SER A 122 8.97 -14.42 -1.43
N SER A 123 8.90 -14.29 -2.74
CA SER A 123 9.82 -14.92 -3.70
C SER A 123 10.89 -13.96 -4.23
N GLU A 124 10.80 -12.67 -3.92
CA GLU A 124 11.78 -11.68 -4.37
C GLU A 124 13.09 -11.82 -3.59
N SER A 125 14.19 -11.91 -4.33
CA SER A 125 15.54 -11.89 -3.73
C SER A 125 15.92 -10.44 -3.44
N ILE A 126 16.03 -10.09 -2.17
CA ILE A 126 16.32 -8.73 -1.71
C ILE A 126 17.80 -8.58 -1.38
N ASP A 127 18.47 -7.66 -2.06
CA ASP A 127 19.79 -7.20 -1.68
C ASP A 127 19.68 -6.04 -0.67
N LEU A 128 19.89 -6.33 0.60
CA LEU A 128 19.78 -5.35 1.68
C LEU A 128 20.78 -4.19 1.56
N ALA A 129 21.91 -4.38 0.87
CA ALA A 129 22.90 -3.34 0.66
C ALA A 129 22.36 -2.16 -0.16
N VAL A 130 21.33 -2.36 -0.97
CA VAL A 130 20.66 -1.32 -1.77
C VAL A 130 20.04 -0.22 -0.90
N PHE A 131 19.63 -0.57 0.32
CA PHE A 131 18.93 0.37 1.21
C PHE A 131 19.87 1.24 2.04
N HIS A 132 21.15 0.85 2.19
CA HIS A 132 22.13 1.56 3.02
C HIS A 132 21.56 1.89 4.42
N ASP A 133 21.55 3.17 4.81
CA ASP A 133 21.05 3.63 6.10
C ASP A 133 19.50 3.79 6.14
N ASP A 134 18.80 3.55 5.02
CA ASP A 134 17.35 3.70 4.92
C ASP A 134 16.57 2.46 5.44
N ILE A 135 17.27 1.43 5.91
CA ILE A 135 16.65 0.19 6.37
C ILE A 135 16.65 0.06 7.90
N GLU A 136 15.60 -0.60 8.40
CA GLU A 136 15.47 -1.07 9.78
C GLU A 136 15.12 -2.57 9.79
N LEU A 137 15.88 -3.36 10.54
CA LEU A 137 15.57 -4.78 10.75
C LEU A 137 14.64 -4.92 11.96
N VAL A 138 13.46 -5.45 11.72
CA VAL A 138 12.44 -5.63 12.78
C VAL A 138 12.69 -6.94 13.51
N GLU A 139 13.02 -6.85 14.80
CA GLU A 139 13.15 -8.02 15.65
C GLU A 139 11.79 -8.66 15.94
N PRO A 140 11.73 -10.01 16.03
CA PRO A 140 10.50 -10.70 16.40
C PRO A 140 10.04 -10.26 17.78
N GLN A 141 8.87 -9.62 17.86
CA GLN A 141 8.27 -9.29 19.15
C GLN A 141 7.56 -10.53 19.71
N ARG A 142 7.84 -10.87 20.98
CA ARG A 142 7.06 -11.86 21.72
C ARG A 142 5.70 -11.26 22.02
N GLY A 143 4.62 -11.96 21.61
CA GLY A 143 3.27 -11.55 21.94
C GLY A 143 2.45 -11.04 20.76
N ILE A 144 2.46 -11.77 19.63
CA ILE A 144 1.43 -11.56 18.61
C ILE A 144 0.09 -11.87 19.26
N TYR A 145 -0.79 -10.89 19.31
CA TYR A 145 -2.17 -11.08 19.73
C TYR A 145 -2.84 -12.08 18.77
N ARG A 146 -3.17 -13.26 19.26
CA ARG A 146 -3.93 -14.27 18.54
C ARG A 146 -5.33 -14.31 19.10
N ILE A 147 -6.32 -14.12 18.26
CA ILE A 147 -7.70 -14.48 18.60
C ILE A 147 -7.79 -15.99 18.40
N GLU A 148 -7.85 -16.73 19.50
CA GLU A 148 -8.12 -18.18 19.43
C GLU A 148 -9.56 -18.40 18.98
N PRO A 149 -9.81 -19.23 17.95
CA PRO A 149 -11.17 -19.54 17.53
C PRO A 149 -11.95 -20.17 18.70
N GLY A 150 -13.00 -19.50 19.14
CA GLY A 150 -13.88 -19.99 20.22
C GLY A 150 -13.68 -19.35 21.60
N ALA A 151 -12.79 -18.37 21.76
CA ALA A 151 -12.77 -17.54 22.96
C ALA A 151 -14.04 -16.66 22.97
N SER A 152 -15.07 -17.07 23.69
CA SER A 152 -16.24 -16.22 23.97
C SER A 152 -15.78 -15.06 24.85
N ASP A 153 -16.06 -13.83 24.41
CA ASP A 153 -15.88 -12.64 25.24
C ASP A 153 -16.68 -12.82 26.55
N GLY A 154 -15.96 -13.08 27.64
CA GLY A 154 -16.54 -13.09 28.94
C GLY A 154 -17.03 -11.68 29.28
N HIS A 155 -18.31 -11.43 29.09
CA HIS A 155 -18.96 -10.25 29.63
C HIS A 155 -18.81 -10.27 31.14
N HIS A 156 -17.92 -9.48 31.68
CA HIS A 156 -17.98 -9.09 33.09
C HIS A 156 -19.21 -8.21 33.26
N GLN A 157 -20.31 -8.86 33.73
CA GLN A 157 -21.38 -8.15 34.38
C GLN A 157 -20.85 -7.75 35.77
N ASN A 158 -20.55 -6.47 35.92
CA ASN A 158 -20.43 -5.87 37.26
C ASN A 158 -21.83 -5.54 37.75
N SER A 159 -22.23 -6.27 38.81
CA SER A 159 -23.33 -5.92 39.72
C SER A 159 -22.93 -4.75 40.61
#